data_dd627b3cdb6924fc3c7d2b7965a6930d
#
_entry.id   dd627b3cdb6924fc3c7d2b7965a6930d
#
_cell.length_a   1.000
_cell.length_b   1.000
_cell.length_c   1.000
_cell.angle_alpha   90.00
_cell.angle_beta   90.00
_cell.angle_gamma   90.00
#
_symmetry.space_group_name_H-M   'P 1'
#
loop_
_entity.id
_entity.type
_entity.pdbx_description
1 polymer ?
#
loop_
_entity_poly.entity_id
_entity_poly.type
_entity_poly.pdbx_seq_one_letter_code
_entity_poly.pdbx_strand_id
1 'polypeptide(L)'
;MKMTCKLSALALSLIGLCSFASSALAKGSDLDAVVQNGARHVMQEYAVPGLVIAVSANGKQHFYSFGVASKASKEPVTPDTLFEVGSVSKLFTATLATYAQAQGKLSLSDTVGKYEPELEGTPFGKVTLAHLATHTAGGFPLQLPDSVQDERQLMDYLKRWKPAYPMGTQRSYANPSIGMLGVIAAKSLNLPFTQAMEQQLFPALGLHNTYYTVPASKMTLYAQGYDKQDAPVRLNSGVLGNEAYGVKTSARDLIHFTELNLGQGETSPQIRKALADTHTGYFRVGPMTQDLIWEQYPYPVELKSLLAGNSNKMAYENNGAIALNPPLAPQQAVWVNKTGSTGGFGAYAVFVPAEQKSIVILANKNYPNDARVKLAYEVLKALD
;
A
#
# COMPACT_ATOMS: atom_id res chain seq x y z
N MET A 1 5.53 71.75 47.81
CA MET A 1 6.48 70.87 47.13
C MET A 1 5.66 69.76 46.50
N LYS A 2 5.48 69.80 45.19
CA LYS A 2 4.55 68.86 44.46
C LYS A 2 5.32 67.63 44.08
N MET A 3 4.82 66.47 44.47
CA MET A 3 5.23 65.17 43.95
C MET A 3 4.14 64.61 43.06
N THR A 4 4.44 64.52 41.79
CA THR A 4 3.59 63.93 40.75
C THR A 4 3.90 62.44 40.64
N CYS A 5 2.92 61.59 40.86
CA CYS A 5 2.96 60.14 40.68
C CYS A 5 2.66 59.84 39.21
N LYS A 6 3.60 59.19 38.50
CA LYS A 6 3.37 58.65 37.15
C LYS A 6 2.90 57.19 37.29
N LEU A 7 1.65 56.91 36.96
CA LEU A 7 1.19 55.56 36.64
C LEU A 7 1.54 55.28 35.17
N SER A 8 2.36 54.27 34.97
CA SER A 8 2.66 53.71 33.61
C SER A 8 1.83 52.49 33.37
N ALA A 9 1.27 52.45 32.19
CA ALA A 9 0.39 51.41 31.66
C ALA A 9 1.06 50.04 31.60
N LEU A 10 0.34 49.02 32.03
CA LEU A 10 0.59 47.60 31.72
C LEU A 10 -0.77 46.93 31.42
N ALA A 11 -1.19 47.08 30.19
CA ALA A 11 -2.31 46.32 29.65
C ALA A 11 -2.15 46.29 28.14
N LEU A 12 -1.59 45.18 27.58
CA LEU A 12 -1.85 44.63 26.22
C LEU A 12 -0.86 43.47 25.97
N SER A 13 -1.23 42.27 26.32
CA SER A 13 -0.70 41.03 25.66
C SER A 13 -1.41 39.75 26.14
N LEU A 14 -2.74 39.68 26.04
CA LEU A 14 -3.51 38.44 26.34
C LEU A 14 -4.58 38.12 25.30
N ILE A 15 -4.52 38.64 24.09
CA ILE A 15 -5.56 38.34 23.05
C ILE A 15 -5.07 37.41 21.93
N GLY A 16 -3.76 37.08 21.87
CA GLY A 16 -3.20 36.29 20.76
C GLY A 16 -3.30 34.79 20.87
N LEU A 17 -3.56 34.17 22.04
CA LEU A 17 -3.51 32.73 22.20
C LEU A 17 -4.86 31.99 22.02
N CYS A 18 -6.00 32.66 22.07
CA CYS A 18 -7.30 31.99 21.94
C CYS A 18 -7.71 31.67 20.50
N SER A 19 -7.19 32.39 19.51
CA SER A 19 -7.61 32.19 18.10
C SER A 19 -7.03 30.93 17.43
N PHE A 20 -5.83 30.53 17.83
CA PHE A 20 -5.21 29.30 17.28
C PHE A 20 -5.79 28.01 17.87
N ALA A 21 -6.18 28.02 19.13
CA ALA A 21 -6.81 26.87 19.77
C ALA A 21 -8.23 26.62 19.23
N SER A 22 -8.99 27.66 18.92
CA SER A 22 -10.35 27.56 18.36
C SER A 22 -10.38 27.00 16.94
N SER A 23 -9.42 27.37 16.08
CA SER A 23 -9.35 26.87 14.72
C SER A 23 -8.88 25.39 14.66
N ALA A 24 -7.98 24.98 15.56
CA ALA A 24 -7.55 23.57 15.64
C ALA A 24 -8.65 22.65 16.18
N LEU A 25 -9.46 23.11 17.14
CA LEU A 25 -10.61 22.39 17.67
C LEU A 25 -11.76 22.29 16.63
N ALA A 26 -11.98 23.33 15.84
CA ALA A 26 -12.99 23.31 14.77
C ALA A 26 -12.60 22.39 13.61
N LYS A 27 -11.33 22.39 13.18
CA LYS A 27 -10.83 21.45 12.15
C LYS A 27 -10.85 19.99 12.62
N GLY A 28 -10.54 19.70 13.87
CA GLY A 28 -10.63 18.35 14.42
C GLY A 28 -12.06 17.79 14.45
N SER A 29 -13.05 18.61 14.79
CA SER A 29 -14.46 18.22 14.79
C SER A 29 -15.02 17.96 13.39
N ASP A 30 -14.50 18.65 12.38
CA ASP A 30 -14.90 18.50 10.97
C ASP A 30 -14.34 17.18 10.38
N LEU A 31 -13.07 16.87 10.63
CA LEU A 31 -12.45 15.58 10.23
C LEU A 31 -13.17 14.40 10.85
N ASP A 32 -13.44 14.44 12.18
CA ASP A 32 -14.14 13.37 12.89
C ASP A 32 -15.53 13.12 12.29
N ALA A 33 -16.27 14.18 11.95
CA ALA A 33 -17.58 14.07 11.33
C ALA A 33 -17.52 13.45 9.93
N VAL A 34 -16.56 13.84 9.10
CA VAL A 34 -16.35 13.28 7.75
C VAL A 34 -16.00 11.79 7.84
N VAL A 35 -15.07 11.42 8.71
CA VAL A 35 -14.67 10.01 8.90
C VAL A 35 -15.85 9.18 9.41
N GLN A 36 -16.57 9.63 10.43
CA GLN A 36 -17.70 8.89 11.00
C GLN A 36 -18.85 8.71 9.99
N ASN A 37 -19.17 9.74 9.22
CA ASN A 37 -20.24 9.67 8.21
C ASN A 37 -19.83 8.74 7.05
N GLY A 38 -18.63 8.87 6.55
CA GLY A 38 -18.11 8.03 5.47
C GLY A 38 -17.99 6.55 5.90
N ALA A 39 -17.49 6.30 7.10
CA ALA A 39 -17.40 4.94 7.66
C ALA A 39 -18.80 4.31 7.82
N ARG A 40 -19.77 5.07 8.38
CA ARG A 40 -21.16 4.60 8.54
C ARG A 40 -21.77 4.25 7.19
N HIS A 41 -21.60 5.11 6.19
CA HIS A 41 -22.11 4.89 4.84
C HIS A 41 -21.54 3.59 4.24
N VAL A 42 -20.21 3.42 4.25
CA VAL A 42 -19.56 2.21 3.74
C VAL A 42 -20.02 0.95 4.46
N MET A 43 -20.09 0.99 5.79
CA MET A 43 -20.49 -0.17 6.60
C MET A 43 -21.95 -0.57 6.33
N GLN A 44 -22.85 0.40 6.16
CA GLN A 44 -24.27 0.14 5.87
C GLN A 44 -24.48 -0.35 4.44
N GLU A 45 -23.90 0.33 3.45
CA GLU A 45 -24.13 0.01 2.03
C GLU A 45 -23.51 -1.35 1.63
N TYR A 46 -22.33 -1.67 2.16
CA TYR A 46 -21.62 -2.91 1.78
C TYR A 46 -21.67 -4.00 2.86
N ALA A 47 -22.44 -3.80 3.92
CA ALA A 47 -22.54 -4.71 5.05
C ALA A 47 -21.16 -5.11 5.61
N VAL A 48 -20.25 -4.13 5.76
CA VAL A 48 -18.90 -4.33 6.31
C VAL A 48 -19.00 -4.49 7.83
N PRO A 49 -18.57 -5.64 8.42
CA PRO A 49 -18.73 -5.85 9.86
C PRO A 49 -17.76 -5.05 10.71
N GLY A 50 -16.56 -4.80 10.21
CA GLY A 50 -15.50 -4.08 10.92
C GLY A 50 -14.63 -3.28 9.96
N LEU A 51 -14.31 -2.06 10.35
CA LEU A 51 -13.58 -1.07 9.57
C LEU A 51 -12.61 -0.30 10.47
N VAL A 52 -11.36 -0.15 10.05
CA VAL A 52 -10.41 0.80 10.65
C VAL A 52 -9.97 1.80 9.61
N ILE A 53 -10.00 3.07 9.99
CA ILE A 53 -9.41 4.18 9.24
C ILE A 53 -8.31 4.78 10.10
N ALA A 54 -7.07 4.83 9.60
CA ALA A 54 -6.01 5.57 10.23
C ALA A 54 -5.58 6.70 9.30
N VAL A 55 -5.40 7.88 9.88
CA VAL A 55 -5.00 9.11 9.17
C VAL A 55 -3.75 9.64 9.83
N SER A 56 -2.77 10.06 9.05
CA SER A 56 -1.61 10.80 9.55
C SER A 56 -1.51 12.15 8.84
N ALA A 57 -1.26 13.19 9.62
CA ALA A 57 -1.00 14.54 9.12
C ALA A 57 0.18 15.14 9.90
N ASN A 58 1.25 15.49 9.19
CA ASN A 58 2.49 16.00 9.78
C ASN A 58 3.02 15.13 10.93
N GLY A 59 2.96 13.79 10.78
CA GLY A 59 3.42 12.81 11.76
C GLY A 59 2.48 12.61 12.95
N LYS A 60 1.29 13.20 12.95
CA LYS A 60 0.27 12.99 13.98
C LYS A 60 -0.76 11.99 13.50
N GLN A 61 -0.83 10.84 14.14
CA GLN A 61 -1.74 9.75 13.81
C GLN A 61 -3.09 9.88 14.54
N HIS A 62 -4.18 9.60 13.80
CA HIS A 62 -5.53 9.47 14.33
C HIS A 62 -6.11 8.13 13.88
N PHE A 63 -6.74 7.41 14.80
CA PHE A 63 -7.32 6.09 14.55
C PHE A 63 -8.81 6.09 14.82
N TYR A 64 -9.58 5.57 13.85
CA TYR A 64 -11.03 5.43 13.93
C TYR A 64 -11.37 3.95 13.70
N SER A 65 -11.99 3.33 14.69
CA SER A 65 -12.35 1.90 14.68
C SER A 65 -13.85 1.74 14.78
N PHE A 66 -14.44 0.94 13.89
CA PHE A 66 -15.88 0.75 13.79
C PHE A 66 -16.23 -0.73 13.69
N GLY A 67 -17.26 -1.14 14.44
CA GLY A 67 -17.79 -2.49 14.35
C GLY A 67 -16.92 -3.58 14.99
N VAL A 68 -16.95 -4.79 14.44
CA VAL A 68 -16.39 -5.98 15.05
C VAL A 68 -15.37 -6.70 14.16
N ALA A 69 -14.32 -7.22 14.78
CA ALA A 69 -13.31 -8.06 14.13
C ALA A 69 -13.88 -9.44 13.74
N SER A 70 -14.89 -9.90 14.47
CA SER A 70 -15.62 -11.15 14.18
C SER A 70 -17.08 -11.03 14.58
N LYS A 71 -18.00 -11.39 13.69
CA LYS A 71 -19.44 -11.48 14.01
C LYS A 71 -19.74 -12.50 15.08
N ALA A 72 -18.95 -13.58 15.17
CA ALA A 72 -19.16 -14.67 16.11
C ALA A 72 -18.72 -14.28 17.53
N SER A 73 -17.51 -13.74 17.69
CA SER A 73 -16.99 -13.33 19.01
C SER A 73 -17.49 -11.96 19.45
N LYS A 74 -17.91 -11.10 18.52
CA LYS A 74 -18.29 -9.69 18.73
C LYS A 74 -17.15 -8.83 19.29
N GLU A 75 -15.91 -9.29 19.19
CA GLU A 75 -14.74 -8.51 19.56
C GLU A 75 -14.68 -7.22 18.73
N PRO A 76 -14.51 -6.06 19.36
CA PRO A 76 -14.42 -4.80 18.63
C PRO A 76 -13.15 -4.74 17.78
N VAL A 77 -13.24 -4.03 16.67
CA VAL A 77 -12.07 -3.68 15.88
C VAL A 77 -11.22 -2.64 16.63
N THR A 78 -9.91 -2.78 16.57
CA THR A 78 -8.95 -1.85 17.16
C THR A 78 -7.88 -1.46 16.13
N PRO A 79 -7.06 -0.43 16.38
CA PRO A 79 -5.92 -0.10 15.51
C PRO A 79 -4.90 -1.24 15.36
N ASP A 80 -4.89 -2.19 16.29
CA ASP A 80 -3.97 -3.34 16.32
C ASP A 80 -4.61 -4.64 15.77
N THR A 81 -5.88 -4.60 15.38
CA THR A 81 -6.55 -5.72 14.69
C THR A 81 -5.84 -6.00 13.36
N LEU A 82 -5.56 -7.29 13.11
CA LEU A 82 -4.89 -7.74 11.89
C LEU A 82 -5.90 -7.99 10.77
N PHE A 83 -5.63 -7.41 9.61
CA PHE A 83 -6.41 -7.58 8.39
C PHE A 83 -5.53 -8.14 7.28
N GLU A 84 -6.09 -8.98 6.43
CA GLU A 84 -5.48 -9.29 5.14
C GLU A 84 -5.52 -8.04 4.25
N VAL A 85 -4.38 -7.66 3.71
CA VAL A 85 -4.31 -6.44 2.90
C VAL A 85 -4.23 -6.71 1.39
N GLY A 86 -4.31 -7.97 1.00
CA GLY A 86 -4.34 -8.36 -0.42
C GLY A 86 -3.21 -7.71 -1.20
N SER A 87 -3.51 -7.08 -2.31
CA SER A 87 -2.51 -6.49 -3.21
C SER A 87 -1.71 -5.30 -2.64
N VAL A 88 -2.05 -4.77 -1.46
CA VAL A 88 -1.15 -3.85 -0.73
C VAL A 88 0.13 -4.58 -0.30
N SER A 89 0.11 -5.91 -0.14
CA SER A 89 1.30 -6.74 0.11
C SER A 89 2.42 -6.53 -0.91
N LYS A 90 2.06 -6.25 -2.17
CA LYS A 90 3.02 -6.02 -3.25
C LYS A 90 3.97 -4.85 -3.00
N LEU A 91 3.53 -3.88 -2.20
CA LEU A 91 4.36 -2.74 -1.81
C LEU A 91 5.56 -3.18 -0.98
N PHE A 92 5.36 -4.12 -0.07
CA PHE A 92 6.43 -4.69 0.73
C PHE A 92 7.39 -5.53 -0.14
N THR A 93 6.85 -6.28 -1.11
CA THR A 93 7.66 -7.04 -2.07
C THR A 93 8.52 -6.12 -2.94
N ALA A 94 7.96 -5.02 -3.45
CA ALA A 94 8.71 -4.00 -4.18
C ALA A 94 9.78 -3.36 -3.29
N THR A 95 9.45 -3.06 -2.02
CA THR A 95 10.40 -2.50 -1.05
C THR A 95 11.54 -3.50 -0.73
N LEU A 96 11.26 -4.82 -0.67
CA LEU A 96 12.32 -5.83 -0.51
C LEU A 96 13.29 -5.82 -1.70
N ALA A 97 12.76 -5.71 -2.93
CA ALA A 97 13.58 -5.67 -4.13
C ALA A 97 14.46 -4.39 -4.17
N THR A 98 13.91 -3.23 -3.86
CA THR A 98 14.68 -1.98 -3.78
C THR A 98 15.65 -1.98 -2.59
N TYR A 99 15.32 -2.66 -1.48
CA TYR A 99 16.23 -2.85 -0.35
C TYR A 99 17.43 -3.74 -0.73
N ALA A 100 17.17 -4.84 -1.43
CA ALA A 100 18.25 -5.67 -1.99
C ALA A 100 19.12 -4.88 -3.00
N GLN A 101 18.49 -4.02 -3.84
CA GLN A 101 19.22 -3.12 -4.73
C GLN A 101 20.09 -2.12 -3.97
N ALA A 102 19.55 -1.50 -2.90
CA ALA A 102 20.31 -0.56 -2.06
C ALA A 102 21.51 -1.20 -1.37
N GLN A 103 21.51 -2.53 -1.19
CA GLN A 103 22.64 -3.32 -0.71
C GLN A 103 23.56 -3.83 -1.81
N GLY A 104 23.30 -3.51 -3.08
CA GLY A 104 24.08 -3.98 -4.23
C GLY A 104 23.92 -5.48 -4.53
N LYS A 105 22.83 -6.12 -4.04
CA LYS A 105 22.57 -7.56 -4.23
C LYS A 105 21.86 -7.88 -5.55
N LEU A 106 21.11 -6.91 -6.08
CA LEU A 106 20.48 -6.98 -7.40
C LEU A 106 20.42 -5.59 -8.03
N SER A 107 20.05 -5.54 -9.30
CA SER A 107 19.64 -4.32 -10.00
C SER A 107 18.30 -4.54 -10.66
N LEU A 108 17.39 -3.56 -10.58
CA LEU A 108 16.10 -3.63 -11.27
C LEU A 108 16.24 -3.67 -12.81
N SER A 109 17.38 -3.29 -13.36
CA SER A 109 17.72 -3.44 -14.77
C SER A 109 18.19 -4.85 -15.16
N ASP A 110 18.51 -5.70 -14.18
CA ASP A 110 18.90 -7.08 -14.43
C ASP A 110 17.72 -7.90 -14.96
N THR A 111 18.03 -8.94 -15.72
CA THR A 111 17.03 -9.87 -16.24
C THR A 111 16.76 -11.01 -15.25
N VAL A 112 15.58 -11.63 -15.35
CA VAL A 112 15.19 -12.80 -14.56
C VAL A 112 16.21 -13.92 -14.71
N GLY A 113 16.69 -14.22 -15.94
CA GLY A 113 17.64 -15.30 -16.21
C GLY A 113 18.97 -15.18 -15.47
N LYS A 114 19.37 -13.96 -15.06
CA LYS A 114 20.55 -13.75 -14.22
C LYS A 114 20.42 -14.41 -12.84
N TYR A 115 19.20 -14.46 -12.28
CA TYR A 115 18.92 -14.99 -10.94
C TYR A 115 18.29 -16.38 -10.97
N GLU A 116 17.64 -16.71 -12.08
CA GLU A 116 17.02 -18.01 -12.35
C GLU A 116 17.65 -18.65 -13.60
N PRO A 117 18.82 -19.34 -13.45
CA PRO A 117 19.56 -19.89 -14.60
C PRO A 117 18.73 -20.87 -15.45
N GLU A 118 17.77 -21.57 -14.85
CA GLU A 118 16.87 -22.46 -15.58
C GLU A 118 15.97 -21.73 -16.58
N LEU A 119 15.80 -20.43 -16.43
CA LEU A 119 15.02 -19.57 -17.33
C LEU A 119 15.90 -18.80 -18.32
N GLU A 120 17.25 -18.94 -18.23
CA GLU A 120 18.15 -18.28 -19.16
C GLU A 120 17.83 -18.66 -20.60
N GLY A 121 17.86 -17.69 -21.51
CA GLY A 121 17.51 -17.89 -22.92
C GLY A 121 16.00 -17.97 -23.22
N THR A 122 15.15 -18.22 -22.23
CA THR A 122 13.69 -18.21 -22.44
C THR A 122 13.14 -16.79 -22.60
N PRO A 123 11.94 -16.59 -23.17
CA PRO A 123 11.31 -15.28 -23.20
C PRO A 123 11.14 -14.66 -21.80
N PHE A 124 10.77 -15.46 -20.79
CA PHE A 124 10.61 -14.96 -19.43
C PHE A 124 11.96 -14.60 -18.79
N GLY A 125 13.00 -15.36 -19.07
CA GLY A 125 14.37 -15.08 -18.59
C GLY A 125 14.92 -13.73 -19.10
N LYS A 126 14.40 -13.19 -20.20
CA LYS A 126 14.76 -11.87 -20.74
C LYS A 126 14.00 -10.69 -20.09
N VAL A 127 12.98 -10.96 -19.32
CA VAL A 127 12.20 -9.91 -18.60
C VAL A 127 13.10 -9.27 -17.56
N THR A 128 13.10 -7.93 -17.47
CA THR A 128 13.85 -7.25 -16.40
C THR A 128 13.04 -7.19 -15.11
N LEU A 129 13.72 -7.06 -13.97
CA LEU A 129 13.06 -6.98 -12.67
C LEU A 129 12.16 -5.75 -12.57
N ALA A 130 12.52 -4.63 -13.20
CA ALA A 130 11.65 -3.45 -13.30
C ALA A 130 10.33 -3.75 -14.01
N HIS A 131 10.34 -4.55 -15.08
CA HIS A 131 9.10 -4.94 -15.78
C HIS A 131 8.22 -5.89 -14.94
N LEU A 132 8.82 -6.69 -14.07
CA LEU A 132 8.06 -7.48 -13.09
C LEU A 132 7.33 -6.57 -12.09
N ALA A 133 8.02 -5.55 -11.56
CA ALA A 133 7.49 -4.61 -10.58
C ALA A 133 6.46 -3.62 -11.14
N THR A 134 6.42 -3.44 -12.46
CA THR A 134 5.52 -2.48 -13.13
C THR A 134 4.39 -3.15 -13.90
N HIS A 135 4.29 -4.49 -13.84
CA HIS A 135 3.30 -5.29 -14.58
C HIS A 135 3.40 -5.12 -16.11
N THR A 136 4.60 -4.87 -16.63
CA THR A 136 4.84 -4.61 -18.07
C THR A 136 5.70 -5.70 -18.73
N ALA A 137 5.71 -6.90 -18.18
CA ALA A 137 6.50 -8.03 -18.63
C ALA A 137 6.08 -8.60 -20.01
N GLY A 138 4.92 -8.16 -20.56
CA GLY A 138 4.46 -8.61 -21.88
C GLY A 138 3.19 -9.46 -21.86
N GLY A 139 2.28 -9.22 -20.92
CA GLY A 139 0.96 -9.87 -20.90
C GLY A 139 0.89 -11.11 -20.00
N PHE A 140 1.42 -11.03 -18.79
CA PHE A 140 1.19 -12.07 -17.78
C PHE A 140 -0.27 -12.09 -17.36
N PRO A 141 -0.85 -13.27 -17.04
CA PRO A 141 -2.19 -13.37 -16.48
C PRO A 141 -2.24 -12.82 -15.05
N LEU A 142 -3.43 -12.41 -14.62
CA LEU A 142 -3.64 -11.95 -13.23
C LEU A 142 -3.23 -13.01 -12.20
N GLN A 143 -3.57 -14.26 -12.46
CA GLN A 143 -3.25 -15.44 -11.63
C GLN A 143 -2.57 -16.50 -12.46
N LEU A 144 -1.78 -17.35 -11.81
CA LEU A 144 -1.29 -18.57 -12.43
C LEU A 144 -2.47 -19.49 -12.78
N PRO A 145 -2.35 -20.33 -13.83
CA PRO A 145 -3.31 -21.39 -14.07
C PRO A 145 -3.43 -22.34 -12.88
N ASP A 146 -4.62 -22.91 -12.65
CA ASP A 146 -4.88 -23.85 -11.54
C ASP A 146 -4.00 -25.11 -11.59
N SER A 147 -3.42 -25.42 -12.75
CA SER A 147 -2.46 -26.53 -12.90
C SER A 147 -1.08 -26.25 -12.29
N VAL A 148 -0.81 -25.00 -11.87
CA VAL A 148 0.46 -24.60 -11.25
C VAL A 148 0.28 -24.56 -9.74
N GLN A 149 0.65 -25.66 -9.06
CA GLN A 149 0.42 -25.83 -7.62
C GLN A 149 1.72 -25.96 -6.81
N ASP A 150 2.87 -26.10 -7.48
CA ASP A 150 4.18 -26.20 -6.85
C ASP A 150 5.25 -25.46 -7.64
N GLU A 151 6.46 -25.34 -7.06
CA GLU A 151 7.60 -24.64 -7.65
C GLU A 151 8.06 -25.27 -8.97
N ARG A 152 8.06 -26.60 -9.08
CA ARG A 152 8.45 -27.30 -10.31
C ARG A 152 7.47 -26.96 -11.45
N GLN A 153 6.17 -27.01 -11.18
CA GLN A 153 5.14 -26.65 -12.17
C GLN A 153 5.19 -25.18 -12.54
N LEU A 154 5.55 -24.30 -11.59
CA LEU A 154 5.81 -22.89 -11.84
C LEU A 154 6.96 -22.73 -12.83
N MET A 155 8.10 -23.35 -12.57
CA MET A 155 9.27 -23.26 -13.46
C MET A 155 8.97 -23.82 -14.86
N ASP A 156 8.23 -24.93 -14.94
CA ASP A 156 7.79 -25.49 -16.22
C ASP A 156 6.82 -24.56 -16.98
N TYR A 157 5.95 -23.84 -16.26
CA TYR A 157 5.07 -22.82 -16.82
C TYR A 157 5.88 -21.65 -17.37
N LEU A 158 6.82 -21.10 -16.58
CA LEU A 158 7.66 -19.96 -16.95
C LEU A 158 8.59 -20.26 -18.14
N LYS A 159 9.14 -21.48 -18.21
CA LYS A 159 9.94 -21.95 -19.36
C LYS A 159 9.15 -21.92 -20.67
N ARG A 160 7.86 -22.24 -20.64
CA ARG A 160 6.96 -22.29 -21.81
C ARG A 160 6.24 -20.98 -22.08
N TRP A 161 6.27 -20.04 -21.13
CA TRP A 161 5.56 -18.77 -21.28
C TRP A 161 6.07 -17.98 -22.49
N LYS A 162 5.13 -17.40 -23.23
CA LYS A 162 5.41 -16.51 -24.34
C LYS A 162 4.69 -15.18 -24.12
N PRO A 163 5.36 -14.04 -24.37
CA PRO A 163 4.71 -12.74 -24.23
C PRO A 163 3.62 -12.57 -25.30
N ALA A 164 2.47 -12.05 -24.87
CA ALA A 164 1.39 -11.66 -25.79
C ALA A 164 1.64 -10.27 -26.40
N TYR A 165 2.48 -9.47 -25.77
CA TYR A 165 2.83 -8.10 -26.18
C TYR A 165 4.33 -7.89 -26.05
N PRO A 166 4.93 -6.96 -26.83
CA PRO A 166 6.29 -6.50 -26.55
C PRO A 166 6.40 -5.97 -25.11
N MET A 167 7.49 -6.31 -24.44
CA MET A 167 7.79 -5.86 -23.08
C MET A 167 7.77 -4.32 -23.00
N GLY A 168 7.15 -3.75 -21.96
CA GLY A 168 7.04 -2.31 -21.76
C GLY A 168 5.92 -1.62 -22.55
N THR A 169 5.11 -2.32 -23.36
CA THR A 169 4.06 -1.69 -24.19
C THR A 169 2.65 -1.79 -23.59
N GLN A 170 2.43 -2.76 -22.72
CA GLN A 170 1.15 -2.98 -22.04
C GLN A 170 1.38 -3.24 -20.56
N ARG A 171 0.55 -2.63 -19.72
CA ARG A 171 0.41 -2.99 -18.31
C ARG A 171 -0.68 -4.05 -18.18
N SER A 172 -0.26 -5.26 -17.87
CA SER A 172 -1.12 -6.41 -17.57
C SER A 172 -0.93 -6.74 -16.10
N TYR A 173 -1.86 -6.29 -15.25
CA TYR A 173 -1.74 -6.47 -13.81
C TYR A 173 -1.68 -7.96 -13.44
N ALA A 174 -0.58 -8.40 -12.81
CA ALA A 174 -0.27 -9.81 -12.67
C ALA A 174 0.37 -10.14 -11.33
N ASN A 175 -0.23 -11.09 -10.59
CA ASN A 175 0.34 -11.63 -9.36
C ASN A 175 1.64 -12.42 -9.63
N PRO A 176 1.72 -13.28 -10.67
CA PRO A 176 2.97 -13.99 -10.97
C PRO A 176 4.16 -13.07 -11.30
N SER A 177 3.89 -11.89 -11.87
CA SER A 177 4.93 -10.91 -12.19
C SER A 177 5.66 -10.45 -10.92
N ILE A 178 4.93 -9.83 -10.01
CA ILE A 178 5.49 -9.35 -8.75
C ILE A 178 5.91 -10.51 -7.84
N GLY A 179 5.24 -11.66 -7.94
CA GLY A 179 5.60 -12.86 -7.20
C GLY A 179 7.01 -13.31 -7.50
N MET A 180 7.38 -13.40 -8.77
CA MET A 180 8.73 -13.73 -9.19
C MET A 180 9.76 -12.67 -8.80
N LEU A 181 9.40 -11.40 -8.78
CA LEU A 181 10.29 -10.37 -8.22
C LEU A 181 10.58 -10.63 -6.74
N GLY A 182 9.57 -11.02 -5.96
CA GLY A 182 9.73 -11.34 -4.54
C GLY A 182 10.67 -12.52 -4.32
N VAL A 183 10.50 -13.60 -5.08
CA VAL A 183 11.38 -14.77 -5.05
C VAL A 183 12.83 -14.38 -5.36
N ILE A 184 13.05 -13.64 -6.44
CA ILE A 184 14.38 -13.19 -6.86
C ILE A 184 15.01 -12.25 -5.83
N ALA A 185 14.26 -11.30 -5.29
CA ALA A 185 14.74 -10.38 -4.27
C ALA A 185 15.20 -11.12 -3.00
N ALA A 186 14.41 -12.08 -2.52
CA ALA A 186 14.77 -12.89 -1.36
C ALA A 186 15.98 -13.79 -1.63
N LYS A 187 16.02 -14.43 -2.80
CA LYS A 187 17.15 -15.25 -3.26
C LYS A 187 18.45 -14.46 -3.33
N SER A 188 18.38 -13.19 -3.79
CA SER A 188 19.56 -12.31 -3.83
C SER A 188 20.11 -11.97 -2.44
N LEU A 189 19.26 -12.07 -1.41
CA LEU A 189 19.61 -11.91 0.00
C LEU A 189 19.99 -13.26 0.68
N ASN A 190 19.99 -14.37 -0.06
CA ASN A 190 20.21 -15.74 0.41
C ASN A 190 19.21 -16.20 1.49
N LEU A 191 17.94 -15.81 1.37
CA LEU A 191 16.87 -16.18 2.31
C LEU A 191 15.62 -16.66 1.56
N PRO A 192 14.80 -17.53 2.17
CA PRO A 192 13.42 -17.71 1.76
C PRO A 192 12.63 -16.40 1.88
N PHE A 193 11.65 -16.17 1.00
CA PHE A 193 10.93 -14.91 0.92
C PHE A 193 10.32 -14.47 2.26
N THR A 194 9.57 -15.32 2.93
CA THR A 194 8.94 -14.98 4.23
C THR A 194 9.97 -14.66 5.31
N GLN A 195 11.13 -15.31 5.30
CA GLN A 195 12.21 -14.99 6.22
C GLN A 195 12.86 -13.64 5.90
N ALA A 196 13.12 -13.33 4.62
CA ALA A 196 13.64 -12.03 4.20
C ALA A 196 12.69 -10.89 4.65
N MET A 197 11.39 -11.14 4.58
CA MET A 197 10.38 -10.17 5.00
C MET A 197 10.27 -10.05 6.52
N GLU A 198 10.00 -11.16 7.23
CA GLU A 198 9.68 -11.16 8.65
C GLU A 198 10.90 -10.99 9.57
N GLN A 199 12.10 -11.40 9.10
CA GLN A 199 13.33 -11.31 9.91
C GLN A 199 14.24 -10.14 9.54
N GLN A 200 14.06 -9.55 8.34
CA GLN A 200 14.88 -8.42 7.91
C GLN A 200 14.05 -7.17 7.61
N LEU A 201 13.12 -7.22 6.64
CA LEU A 201 12.46 -6.02 6.16
C LEU A 201 11.46 -5.44 7.17
N PHE A 202 10.53 -6.24 7.69
CA PHE A 202 9.52 -5.75 8.63
C PHE A 202 10.13 -5.17 9.91
N PRO A 203 11.14 -5.82 10.56
CA PRO A 203 11.84 -5.21 11.69
C PRO A 203 12.58 -3.92 11.31
N ALA A 204 13.22 -3.86 10.14
CA ALA A 204 13.92 -2.66 9.67
C ALA A 204 12.97 -1.49 9.35
N LEU A 205 11.69 -1.79 9.04
CA LEU A 205 10.60 -0.83 8.89
C LEU A 205 9.86 -0.52 10.20
N GLY A 206 10.22 -1.15 11.32
CA GLY A 206 9.52 -0.98 12.61
C GLY A 206 8.09 -1.54 12.63
N LEU A 207 7.79 -2.54 11.80
CA LEU A 207 6.48 -3.18 11.71
C LEU A 207 6.43 -4.37 12.67
N HIS A 208 5.61 -4.28 13.72
CA HIS A 208 5.57 -5.25 14.81
C HIS A 208 4.35 -6.17 14.78
N ASN A 209 3.33 -5.81 14.01
CA ASN A 209 2.09 -6.55 13.83
C ASN A 209 1.82 -6.78 12.32
N THR A 210 2.85 -7.26 11.61
CA THR A 210 2.80 -7.54 10.18
C THR A 210 3.38 -8.93 9.91
N TYR A 211 2.60 -9.83 9.29
CA TYR A 211 2.91 -11.26 9.21
C TYR A 211 2.45 -11.87 7.90
N TYR A 212 3.16 -12.91 7.45
CA TYR A 212 2.64 -13.88 6.46
C TYR A 212 1.88 -15.01 7.16
N THR A 213 2.38 -15.50 8.28
CA THR A 213 1.67 -16.43 9.15
C THR A 213 1.49 -15.79 10.51
N VAL A 214 0.23 -15.53 10.88
CA VAL A 214 -0.08 -14.91 12.17
C VAL A 214 0.33 -15.88 13.30
N PRO A 215 1.21 -15.48 14.22
CA PRO A 215 1.61 -16.33 15.33
C PRO A 215 0.42 -16.71 16.23
N ALA A 216 0.47 -17.89 16.84
CA ALA A 216 -0.60 -18.38 17.74
C ALA A 216 -0.95 -17.37 18.85
N SER A 217 0.06 -16.66 19.41
CA SER A 217 -0.12 -15.63 20.42
C SER A 217 -0.83 -14.36 19.92
N LYS A 218 -0.93 -14.17 18.61
CA LYS A 218 -1.56 -13.00 17.95
C LYS A 218 -2.87 -13.35 17.23
N MET A 219 -3.29 -14.62 17.26
CA MET A 219 -4.51 -15.07 16.55
C MET A 219 -5.79 -14.40 17.04
N THR A 220 -5.84 -13.95 18.28
CA THR A 220 -6.96 -13.16 18.82
C THR A 220 -7.11 -11.78 18.18
N LEU A 221 -6.03 -11.23 17.64
CA LEU A 221 -6.05 -9.96 16.90
C LEU A 221 -6.47 -10.14 15.44
N TYR A 222 -6.41 -11.38 14.89
CA TYR A 222 -6.66 -11.61 13.48
C TYR A 222 -8.17 -11.63 13.21
N ALA A 223 -8.65 -10.60 12.53
CA ALA A 223 -10.05 -10.48 12.14
C ALA A 223 -10.54 -11.68 11.33
N GLN A 224 -11.81 -12.00 11.45
CA GLN A 224 -12.50 -12.89 10.54
C GLN A 224 -12.97 -12.09 9.33
N GLY A 225 -12.56 -12.51 8.13
CA GLY A 225 -13.05 -11.98 6.88
C GLY A 225 -14.38 -12.57 6.48
N TYR A 226 -15.16 -11.84 5.69
CA TYR A 226 -16.46 -12.26 5.19
C TYR A 226 -16.56 -12.07 3.68
N ASP A 227 -17.00 -13.09 2.97
CA ASP A 227 -17.22 -13.04 1.53
C ASP A 227 -18.51 -12.27 1.16
N LYS A 228 -18.85 -12.25 -0.13
CA LYS A 228 -20.06 -11.57 -0.63
C LYS A 228 -21.36 -12.15 -0.10
N GLN A 229 -21.37 -13.41 0.28
CA GLN A 229 -22.49 -14.15 0.87
C GLN A 229 -22.47 -14.11 2.40
N ASP A 230 -21.60 -13.29 3.00
CA ASP A 230 -21.39 -13.19 4.45
C ASP A 230 -20.85 -14.46 5.13
N ALA A 231 -20.34 -15.42 4.35
CA ALA A 231 -19.67 -16.59 4.89
C ALA A 231 -18.26 -16.22 5.39
N PRO A 232 -17.82 -16.79 6.52
CA PRO A 232 -16.48 -16.56 7.05
C PRO A 232 -15.43 -17.15 6.11
N VAL A 233 -14.44 -16.33 5.74
CA VAL A 233 -13.34 -16.73 4.86
C VAL A 233 -12.03 -16.12 5.34
N ARG A 234 -10.94 -16.81 5.11
CA ARG A 234 -9.56 -16.33 5.26
C ARG A 234 -8.74 -16.78 4.06
N LEU A 235 -7.71 -16.02 3.77
CA LEU A 235 -6.82 -16.29 2.66
C LEU A 235 -6.10 -17.64 2.83
N ASN A 236 -6.16 -18.45 1.77
CA ASN A 236 -5.26 -19.58 1.55
C ASN A 236 -4.35 -19.22 0.36
N SER A 237 -3.07 -18.98 0.64
CA SER A 237 -2.12 -18.56 -0.38
C SER A 237 -1.68 -19.73 -1.24
N GLY A 238 -1.85 -19.63 -2.56
CA GLY A 238 -1.26 -20.54 -3.53
C GLY A 238 0.20 -20.16 -3.86
N VAL A 239 0.73 -20.78 -4.91
CA VAL A 239 2.08 -20.50 -5.44
C VAL A 239 2.23 -19.00 -5.73
N LEU A 240 3.31 -18.38 -5.27
CA LEU A 240 3.58 -16.93 -5.33
C LEU A 240 2.54 -16.06 -4.59
N GLY A 241 1.68 -16.66 -3.79
CA GLY A 241 0.63 -15.93 -3.09
C GLY A 241 1.16 -15.03 -1.98
N ASN A 242 2.16 -15.49 -1.23
CA ASN A 242 2.78 -14.68 -0.18
C ASN A 242 3.41 -13.41 -0.78
N GLU A 243 4.17 -13.55 -1.85
CA GLU A 243 4.86 -12.47 -2.55
C GLU A 243 3.89 -11.43 -3.13
N ALA A 244 2.69 -11.88 -3.52
CA ALA A 244 1.73 -11.05 -4.24
C ALA A 244 0.62 -10.44 -3.37
N TYR A 245 0.13 -11.17 -2.32
CA TYR A 245 -1.07 -10.75 -1.56
C TYR A 245 -1.17 -11.35 -0.14
N GLY A 246 -0.10 -11.98 0.39
CA GLY A 246 -0.16 -12.80 1.60
C GLY A 246 -0.07 -12.05 2.93
N VAL A 247 0.17 -10.73 2.96
CA VAL A 247 0.40 -9.98 4.21
C VAL A 247 -0.89 -9.80 5.02
N LYS A 248 -0.75 -10.00 6.33
CA LYS A 248 -1.71 -9.59 7.37
C LYS A 248 -1.04 -8.52 8.22
N THR A 249 -1.68 -7.37 8.37
CA THR A 249 -1.12 -6.24 9.10
C THR A 249 -2.19 -5.45 9.83
N SER A 250 -1.76 -4.61 10.76
CA SER A 250 -2.62 -3.70 11.51
C SER A 250 -2.69 -2.32 10.85
N ALA A 251 -3.71 -1.54 11.20
CA ALA A 251 -3.80 -0.15 10.74
C ALA A 251 -2.64 0.68 11.31
N ARG A 252 -2.15 0.37 12.51
CA ARG A 252 -1.00 1.02 13.13
C ARG A 252 0.28 0.81 12.32
N ASP A 253 0.57 -0.43 11.94
CA ASP A 253 1.76 -0.72 11.14
C ASP A 253 1.64 -0.16 9.72
N LEU A 254 0.45 -0.25 9.10
CA LEU A 254 0.29 0.21 7.72
C LEU A 254 0.34 1.75 7.60
N ILE A 255 -0.22 2.49 8.58
CA ILE A 255 -0.08 3.96 8.59
C ILE A 255 1.37 4.38 8.84
N HIS A 256 2.08 3.69 9.75
CA HIS A 256 3.50 3.90 9.94
C HIS A 256 4.30 3.65 8.66
N PHE A 257 3.99 2.58 7.91
CA PHE A 257 4.61 2.33 6.60
C PHE A 257 4.36 3.47 5.60
N THR A 258 3.16 4.06 5.58
CA THR A 258 2.90 5.23 4.72
C THR A 258 3.65 6.47 5.18
N GLU A 259 3.86 6.67 6.48
CA GLU A 259 4.69 7.76 7.03
C GLU A 259 6.17 7.61 6.64
N LEU A 260 6.69 6.38 6.68
CA LEU A 260 8.05 6.11 6.19
C LEU A 260 8.19 6.45 4.69
N ASN A 261 7.14 6.19 3.89
CA ASN A 261 7.09 6.57 2.48
C ASN A 261 6.96 8.09 2.26
N LEU A 262 6.43 8.84 3.23
CA LEU A 262 6.47 10.30 3.29
C LEU A 262 7.85 10.86 3.70
N GLY A 263 8.80 10.00 4.04
CA GLY A 263 10.11 10.39 4.58
C GLY A 263 10.09 10.76 6.05
N GLN A 264 8.99 10.45 6.76
CA GLN A 264 8.86 10.66 8.20
C GLN A 264 9.43 9.47 8.98
N GLY A 265 9.78 9.68 10.24
CA GLY A 265 10.35 8.65 11.10
C GLY A 265 11.84 8.39 10.85
N GLU A 266 12.42 7.61 11.77
CA GLU A 266 13.84 7.23 11.72
C GLU A 266 14.00 5.88 11.02
N THR A 267 14.84 5.84 9.99
CA THR A 267 15.21 4.62 9.28
C THR A 267 16.68 4.65 8.87
N SER A 268 17.26 3.49 8.60
CA SER A 268 18.61 3.42 8.02
C SER A 268 18.66 4.10 6.65
N PRO A 269 19.82 4.61 6.21
CA PRO A 269 19.98 5.18 4.87
C PRO A 269 19.56 4.20 3.76
N GLN A 270 19.83 2.91 3.93
CA GLN A 270 19.45 1.86 2.97
C GLN A 270 17.92 1.71 2.87
N ILE A 271 17.20 1.70 3.99
CA ILE A 271 15.74 1.64 4.01
C ILE A 271 15.14 2.90 3.41
N ARG A 272 15.66 4.08 3.76
CA ARG A 272 15.19 5.36 3.19
C ARG A 272 15.33 5.38 1.68
N LYS A 273 16.50 4.94 1.17
CA LYS A 273 16.72 4.79 -0.26
C LYS A 273 15.77 3.78 -0.89
N ALA A 274 15.58 2.62 -0.27
CA ALA A 274 14.70 1.58 -0.76
C ALA A 274 13.25 2.09 -0.92
N LEU A 275 12.72 2.78 0.09
CA LEU A 275 11.38 3.38 0.04
C LEU A 275 11.28 4.43 -1.08
N ALA A 276 12.24 5.34 -1.16
CA ALA A 276 12.26 6.37 -2.20
C ALA A 276 12.34 5.76 -3.62
N ASP A 277 13.15 4.72 -3.82
CA ASP A 277 13.27 4.04 -5.12
C ASP A 277 11.94 3.42 -5.57
N THR A 278 11.05 3.01 -4.64
CA THR A 278 9.71 2.50 -5.01
C THR A 278 8.81 3.55 -5.66
N HIS A 279 9.09 4.83 -5.48
CA HIS A 279 8.32 5.96 -6.04
C HIS A 279 8.86 6.44 -7.40
N THR A 280 9.84 5.76 -7.97
CA THR A 280 10.33 6.04 -9.33
C THR A 280 9.26 5.65 -10.33
N GLY A 281 8.81 6.62 -11.16
CA GLY A 281 7.81 6.40 -12.19
C GLY A 281 8.43 5.82 -13.47
N TYR A 282 7.92 4.68 -13.92
CA TYR A 282 8.44 3.99 -15.09
C TYR A 282 7.56 4.10 -16.33
N PHE A 283 6.23 4.12 -16.14
CA PHE A 283 5.30 4.11 -17.25
C PHE A 283 4.12 5.04 -17.01
N ARG A 284 3.68 5.75 -18.04
CA ARG A 284 2.36 6.38 -18.04
C ARG A 284 1.32 5.37 -18.51
N VAL A 285 0.25 5.20 -17.74
CA VAL A 285 -0.82 4.24 -18.00
C VAL A 285 -2.17 4.91 -17.73
N GLY A 286 -2.85 5.34 -18.80
CA GLY A 286 -4.08 6.11 -18.65
C GLY A 286 -3.88 7.35 -17.79
N PRO A 287 -4.66 7.52 -16.68
CA PRO A 287 -4.59 8.70 -15.84
C PRO A 287 -3.43 8.67 -14.82
N MET A 288 -2.72 7.55 -14.68
CA MET A 288 -1.70 7.35 -13.65
C MET A 288 -0.30 7.18 -14.23
N THR A 289 0.70 7.38 -13.40
CA THR A 289 2.05 6.87 -13.59
C THR A 289 2.21 5.61 -12.75
N GLN A 290 2.70 4.54 -13.37
CA GLN A 290 3.05 3.29 -12.71
C GLN A 290 4.49 3.39 -12.20
N ASP A 291 4.62 3.39 -10.89
CA ASP A 291 5.89 3.26 -10.18
C ASP A 291 6.19 1.77 -9.94
N LEU A 292 7.08 1.44 -9.00
CA LEU A 292 7.25 0.06 -8.56
C LEU A 292 6.08 -0.33 -7.64
N ILE A 293 5.01 -0.86 -8.24
CA ILE A 293 3.72 -1.20 -7.62
C ILE A 293 2.86 0.01 -7.23
N TRP A 294 3.43 1.06 -6.63
CA TRP A 294 2.67 2.27 -6.36
C TRP A 294 2.08 2.85 -7.65
N GLU A 295 0.94 3.50 -7.52
CA GLU A 295 0.20 4.17 -8.59
C GLU A 295 0.09 5.63 -8.21
N GLN A 296 0.75 6.52 -8.99
CA GLN A 296 0.77 7.95 -8.66
C GLN A 296 -0.01 8.79 -9.66
N TYR A 297 -0.56 9.89 -9.17
CA TYR A 297 -1.32 10.90 -9.91
C TYR A 297 -0.80 12.28 -9.57
N PRO A 298 -0.78 13.25 -10.52
CA PRO A 298 -0.46 14.64 -10.18
C PRO A 298 -1.39 15.17 -9.06
N TYR A 299 -0.84 15.93 -8.12
CA TYR A 299 -1.61 16.56 -7.05
C TYR A 299 -1.60 18.10 -7.21
N PRO A 300 -2.73 18.80 -7.01
CA PRO A 300 -4.06 18.31 -6.65
C PRO A 300 -4.68 17.38 -7.70
N VAL A 301 -5.38 16.34 -7.24
CA VAL A 301 -5.98 15.32 -8.10
C VAL A 301 -7.49 15.43 -8.12
N GLU A 302 -8.10 15.19 -9.30
CA GLU A 302 -9.55 15.08 -9.41
C GLU A 302 -10.01 13.66 -9.08
N LEU A 303 -11.09 13.52 -8.30
CA LEU A 303 -11.66 12.23 -7.92
C LEU A 303 -11.91 11.31 -9.14
N LYS A 304 -12.37 11.87 -10.26
CA LYS A 304 -12.60 11.06 -11.48
C LYS A 304 -11.34 10.35 -12.00
N SER A 305 -10.17 10.98 -11.86
CA SER A 305 -8.89 10.40 -12.28
C SER A 305 -8.49 9.24 -11.36
N LEU A 306 -8.67 9.40 -10.06
CA LEU A 306 -8.46 8.33 -9.08
C LEU A 306 -9.39 7.14 -9.32
N LEU A 307 -10.68 7.40 -9.55
CA LEU A 307 -11.67 6.35 -9.83
C LEU A 307 -11.33 5.60 -11.13
N ALA A 308 -10.91 6.30 -12.18
CA ALA A 308 -10.51 5.68 -13.44
C ALA A 308 -9.27 4.79 -13.27
N GLY A 309 -8.24 5.26 -12.56
CA GLY A 309 -7.00 4.51 -12.33
C GLY A 309 -7.13 3.35 -11.35
N ASN A 310 -8.12 3.38 -10.44
CA ASN A 310 -8.42 2.30 -9.50
C ASN A 310 -9.58 1.40 -9.96
N SER A 311 -10.01 1.53 -11.22
CA SER A 311 -11.14 0.79 -11.80
C SER A 311 -10.82 -0.68 -12.06
N ASN A 312 -11.86 -1.49 -12.22
CA ASN A 312 -11.74 -2.89 -12.63
C ASN A 312 -11.02 -3.04 -13.97
N LYS A 313 -11.18 -2.07 -14.88
CA LYS A 313 -10.45 -2.05 -16.15
C LYS A 313 -8.93 -2.11 -15.93
N MET A 314 -8.42 -1.28 -15.01
CA MET A 314 -7.00 -1.25 -14.69
C MET A 314 -6.48 -2.54 -14.04
N ALA A 315 -7.36 -3.30 -13.38
CA ALA A 315 -7.00 -4.54 -12.71
C ALA A 315 -7.14 -5.79 -13.59
N TYR A 316 -8.10 -5.81 -14.53
CA TYR A 316 -8.46 -7.03 -15.28
C TYR A 316 -8.19 -6.96 -16.78
N GLU A 317 -7.91 -5.77 -17.33
CA GLU A 317 -7.63 -5.61 -18.76
C GLU A 317 -6.17 -5.21 -18.99
N ASN A 318 -5.71 -5.42 -20.24
CA ASN A 318 -4.43 -4.91 -20.66
C ASN A 318 -4.57 -3.42 -21.01
N ASN A 319 -3.71 -2.60 -20.44
CA ASN A 319 -3.75 -1.15 -20.60
C ASN A 319 -2.47 -0.67 -21.27
N GLY A 320 -2.57 0.16 -22.30
CA GLY A 320 -1.41 0.72 -22.99
C GLY A 320 -0.46 1.42 -22.01
N ALA A 321 0.81 1.10 -22.08
CA ALA A 321 1.87 1.66 -21.27
C ALA A 321 2.87 2.43 -22.14
N ILE A 322 3.20 3.66 -21.73
CA ILE A 322 4.18 4.52 -22.39
C ILE A 322 5.37 4.67 -21.45
N ALA A 323 6.51 4.14 -21.86
CA ALA A 323 7.73 4.22 -21.05
C ALA A 323 8.17 5.68 -20.84
N LEU A 324 8.58 5.98 -19.59
CA LEU A 324 9.22 7.23 -19.24
C LEU A 324 10.73 7.03 -19.35
N ASN A 325 11.38 7.80 -20.22
CA ASN A 325 12.81 7.69 -20.45
C ASN A 325 13.47 9.08 -20.43
N PRO A 326 14.29 9.41 -19.43
CA PRO A 326 14.58 8.55 -18.25
C PRO A 326 13.35 8.32 -17.35
N PRO A 327 13.38 7.29 -16.47
CA PRO A 327 12.35 7.12 -15.45
C PRO A 327 12.17 8.39 -14.60
N LEU A 328 10.95 8.66 -14.19
CA LEU A 328 10.60 9.84 -13.43
C LEU A 328 11.07 9.70 -11.98
N ALA A 329 11.97 10.58 -11.53
CA ALA A 329 12.40 10.60 -10.13
C ALA A 329 11.20 10.81 -9.17
N PRO A 330 11.29 10.37 -7.90
CA PRO A 330 10.22 10.57 -6.91
C PRO A 330 9.72 12.02 -6.86
N GLN A 331 8.42 12.21 -6.92
CA GLN A 331 7.74 13.50 -7.00
C GLN A 331 7.13 13.89 -5.65
N GLN A 332 7.00 15.20 -5.37
CA GLN A 332 6.35 15.71 -4.17
C GLN A 332 4.86 16.02 -4.41
N ALA A 333 4.54 16.69 -5.51
CA ALA A 333 3.17 17.09 -5.84
C ALA A 333 2.41 15.94 -6.52
N VAL A 334 2.21 14.84 -5.77
CA VAL A 334 1.53 13.63 -6.23
C VAL A 334 0.64 13.03 -5.13
N TRP A 335 -0.42 12.38 -5.58
CA TRP A 335 -1.21 11.42 -4.81
C TRP A 335 -0.72 10.03 -5.16
N VAL A 336 -0.22 9.29 -4.19
CA VAL A 336 0.31 7.94 -4.37
C VAL A 336 -0.57 6.95 -3.64
N ASN A 337 -1.02 5.90 -4.32
CA ASN A 337 -1.93 4.94 -3.71
C ASN A 337 -1.72 3.49 -4.10
N LYS A 338 -2.35 2.60 -3.33
CA LYS A 338 -2.54 1.19 -3.68
C LYS A 338 -3.79 0.62 -3.05
N THR A 339 -4.63 -0.03 -3.86
CA THR A 339 -5.75 -0.85 -3.41
C THR A 339 -5.32 -2.30 -3.16
N GLY A 340 -6.04 -2.99 -2.28
CA GLY A 340 -5.85 -4.42 -2.06
C GLY A 340 -7.14 -5.11 -1.65
N SER A 341 -7.29 -6.37 -2.06
CA SER A 341 -8.45 -7.19 -1.72
C SER A 341 -8.05 -8.66 -1.60
N THR A 342 -8.70 -9.37 -0.69
CA THR A 342 -8.81 -10.83 -0.67
C THR A 342 -10.27 -11.21 -0.78
N GLY A 343 -10.60 -12.49 -0.70
CA GLY A 343 -11.99 -12.95 -0.70
C GLY A 343 -12.84 -12.32 0.41
N GLY A 344 -12.21 -12.03 1.56
CA GLY A 344 -12.90 -11.53 2.76
C GLY A 344 -12.45 -10.17 3.27
N PHE A 345 -11.54 -9.46 2.59
CA PHE A 345 -10.97 -8.22 3.12
C PHE A 345 -10.79 -7.18 2.04
N GLY A 346 -10.85 -5.92 2.46
CA GLY A 346 -10.55 -4.76 1.62
C GLY A 346 -9.56 -3.82 2.28
N ALA A 347 -8.58 -3.35 1.51
CA ALA A 347 -7.55 -2.43 1.96
C ALA A 347 -7.32 -1.29 0.96
N TYR A 348 -6.94 -0.13 1.46
CA TYR A 348 -6.49 1.00 0.66
C TYR A 348 -5.44 1.79 1.45
N ALA A 349 -4.36 2.15 0.79
CA ALA A 349 -3.29 2.95 1.36
C ALA A 349 -2.97 4.12 0.43
N VAL A 350 -2.83 5.31 1.01
CA VAL A 350 -2.58 6.57 0.27
C VAL A 350 -1.61 7.42 1.06
N PHE A 351 -0.75 8.16 0.33
CA PHE A 351 -0.01 9.29 0.88
C PHE A 351 0.16 10.41 -0.14
N VAL A 352 0.30 11.64 0.36
CA VAL A 352 0.49 12.87 -0.43
C VAL A 352 1.74 13.59 0.11
N PRO A 353 2.91 13.44 -0.54
CA PRO A 353 4.16 13.98 -0.01
C PRO A 353 4.16 15.49 0.21
N ALA A 354 3.62 16.27 -0.74
CA ALA A 354 3.57 17.74 -0.63
C ALA A 354 2.79 18.23 0.60
N GLU A 355 1.79 17.46 1.05
CA GLU A 355 0.91 17.80 2.17
C GLU A 355 1.29 17.07 3.46
N GLN A 356 2.30 16.19 3.42
CA GLN A 356 2.74 15.38 4.55
C GLN A 356 1.57 14.66 5.24
N LYS A 357 0.62 14.15 4.44
CA LYS A 357 -0.58 13.46 4.91
C LYS A 357 -0.73 12.08 4.27
N SER A 358 -1.32 11.15 5.02
CA SER A 358 -1.62 9.80 4.55
C SER A 358 -2.88 9.24 5.19
N ILE A 359 -3.46 8.22 4.56
CA ILE A 359 -4.61 7.48 5.07
C ILE A 359 -4.49 6.01 4.71
N VAL A 360 -4.91 5.15 5.63
CA VAL A 360 -5.13 3.72 5.38
C VAL A 360 -6.54 3.34 5.81
N ILE A 361 -7.17 2.47 5.02
CA ILE A 361 -8.51 1.95 5.26
C ILE A 361 -8.44 0.43 5.20
N LEU A 362 -8.83 -0.25 6.28
CA LEU A 362 -8.84 -1.71 6.40
C LEU A 362 -10.23 -2.19 6.80
N ALA A 363 -10.74 -3.20 6.10
CA ALA A 363 -12.07 -3.77 6.33
C ALA A 363 -12.03 -5.30 6.27
N ASN A 364 -12.80 -5.96 7.12
CA ASN A 364 -12.96 -7.40 7.12
C ASN A 364 -14.11 -7.91 6.23
N LYS A 365 -14.36 -7.17 5.15
CA LYS A 365 -15.16 -7.58 4.00
C LYS A 365 -14.62 -6.90 2.76
N ASN A 366 -14.57 -7.62 1.64
CA ASN A 366 -14.21 -7.03 0.36
C ASN A 366 -15.41 -6.22 -0.17
N TYR A 367 -15.18 -4.96 -0.50
CA TYR A 367 -16.16 -4.04 -1.08
C TYR A 367 -15.52 -3.23 -2.21
N PRO A 368 -16.29 -2.53 -3.07
CA PRO A 368 -15.76 -1.88 -4.25
C PRO A 368 -14.60 -0.90 -3.98
N ASN A 369 -13.60 -0.90 -4.88
CA ASN A 369 -12.46 0.02 -4.78
C ASN A 369 -12.89 1.48 -4.85
N ASP A 370 -13.88 1.81 -5.67
CA ASP A 370 -14.38 3.19 -5.82
C ASP A 370 -14.92 3.77 -4.51
N ALA A 371 -15.56 2.95 -3.69
CA ALA A 371 -16.03 3.38 -2.36
C ALA A 371 -14.84 3.69 -1.42
N ARG A 372 -13.76 2.90 -1.46
CA ARG A 372 -12.54 3.15 -0.68
C ARG A 372 -11.85 4.43 -1.14
N VAL A 373 -11.74 4.60 -2.44
CA VAL A 373 -11.12 5.79 -3.07
C VAL A 373 -11.90 7.06 -2.72
N LYS A 374 -13.24 7.03 -2.83
CA LYS A 374 -14.10 8.16 -2.47
C LYS A 374 -13.92 8.54 -1.00
N LEU A 375 -14.01 7.54 -0.10
CA LEU A 375 -13.85 7.77 1.34
C LEU A 375 -12.50 8.39 1.67
N ALA A 376 -11.40 7.84 1.13
CA ALA A 376 -10.07 8.38 1.36
C ALA A 376 -9.90 9.80 0.80
N TYR A 377 -10.48 10.07 -0.38
CA TYR A 377 -10.45 11.40 -1.01
C TYR A 377 -11.15 12.45 -0.14
N GLU A 378 -12.35 12.15 0.36
CA GLU A 378 -13.12 13.05 1.23
C GLU A 378 -12.39 13.31 2.55
N VAL A 379 -11.85 12.25 3.17
CA VAL A 379 -11.11 12.38 4.45
C VAL A 379 -9.84 13.21 4.29
N LEU A 380 -9.03 12.93 3.26
CA LEU A 380 -7.78 13.70 3.05
C LEU A 380 -8.05 15.15 2.66
N LYS A 381 -9.17 15.43 1.96
CA LYS A 381 -9.61 16.80 1.64
C LYS A 381 -10.09 17.56 2.89
N ALA A 382 -10.65 16.87 3.89
CA ALA A 382 -11.06 17.50 5.14
C ALA A 382 -9.89 17.91 6.05
N LEU A 383 -8.65 17.50 5.69
CA LEU A 383 -7.43 17.93 6.37
C LEU A 383 -6.88 19.27 5.81
N ASP A 384 -7.35 19.72 4.64
CA ASP A 384 -6.97 21.00 4.02
C ASP A 384 -7.68 22.15 4.77
#